data_23845ba6f528d9f4a152890a7aeec866
#
_entry.id   23845ba6f528d9f4a152890a7aeec866
#
_cell.length_a   1.000
_cell.length_b   1.000
_cell.length_c   1.000
_cell.angle_alpha   90.00
_cell.angle_beta   90.00
_cell.angle_gamma   90.00
#
_symmetry.space_group_name_H-M   'P 1'
#
loop_
_entity.id
_entity.type
_entity.pdbx_description
1 polymer ?
#
loop_
_entity_poly.entity_id
_entity_poly.type
_entity_poly.pdbx_seq_one_letter_code
_entity_poly.pdbx_strand_id
1 'polypeptide(L)'
;MNRKKLSFIFLLLLSLNISAQLIVSEEPIVLKTKTGDIFGSLKAPNSKTPVPIAIIIAGSGPTDRNGNSQLTQNDAYKMLSDELFYSGIATLCFDKRGIAASQSAMKEESDIRFENYIEDVKEWIDLLSNDKRFSNIIIIGHSEGSLIGMIAAENNPKVTKYISIAGMGLPFDVILKEQLEKQLAGQPQVTKDLIFSYLDKLKQGETISNVPPTLNALFRPSVQPYMISIMKYNPQEEIAKLTIPTLIIQGTTDIQVPIEHANLLSVANPKAQKVIIENMNHVLKDCKSSDMAEQTPTYSNKSIPLNKEIGKVIINFIKN
;
A
#
# COMPACT_ATOMS: atom_id res chain seq x y z
N MET A 1 -71.00 45.78 19.19
CA MET A 1 -69.55 46.04 19.43
C MET A 1 -68.86 44.72 19.13
N ASN A 2 -68.45 44.49 17.85
CA ASN A 2 -67.80 43.24 17.41
C ASN A 2 -66.27 43.36 17.45
N ARG A 3 -65.64 42.60 18.33
CA ARG A 3 -64.19 42.44 18.36
C ARG A 3 -63.75 41.33 17.42
N LYS A 4 -63.14 41.64 16.27
CA LYS A 4 -62.45 40.71 15.40
C LYS A 4 -61.13 40.26 16.04
N LYS A 5 -61.02 38.97 16.34
CA LYS A 5 -59.76 38.35 16.74
C LYS A 5 -58.93 38.10 15.50
N LEU A 6 -57.75 38.72 15.42
CA LEU A 6 -56.76 38.51 14.37
C LEU A 6 -55.84 37.36 14.86
N SER A 7 -55.95 36.18 14.23
CA SER A 7 -55.04 35.08 14.50
C SER A 7 -53.80 35.23 13.63
N PHE A 8 -52.66 35.44 14.26
CA PHE A 8 -51.35 35.41 13.62
C PHE A 8 -50.88 33.95 13.53
N ILE A 9 -50.80 33.40 12.30
CA ILE A 9 -50.20 32.10 12.02
C ILE A 9 -48.70 32.36 11.83
N PHE A 10 -47.89 31.90 12.77
CA PHE A 10 -46.44 31.89 12.67
C PHE A 10 -46.04 30.66 11.87
N LEU A 11 -45.67 30.82 10.60
CA LEU A 11 -45.09 29.76 9.77
C LEU A 11 -43.63 29.57 10.19
N LEU A 12 -43.37 28.53 10.94
CA LEU A 12 -42.00 28.10 11.29
C LEU A 12 -41.42 27.38 10.06
N LEU A 13 -40.61 28.06 9.24
CA LEU A 13 -39.79 27.44 8.22
C LEU A 13 -38.64 26.71 8.89
N LEU A 14 -38.82 25.42 9.17
CA LEU A 14 -37.70 24.52 9.46
C LEU A 14 -36.92 24.30 8.16
N SER A 15 -35.79 24.98 8.04
CA SER A 15 -34.76 24.64 7.05
C SER A 15 -34.13 23.31 7.44
N LEU A 16 -34.60 22.22 6.86
CA LEU A 16 -33.93 20.92 6.89
C LEU A 16 -32.65 21.06 6.09
N ASN A 17 -31.53 21.29 6.78
CA ASN A 17 -30.22 21.05 6.22
C ASN A 17 -30.07 19.52 6.05
N ILE A 18 -30.52 18.99 4.92
CA ILE A 18 -30.16 17.65 4.47
C ILE A 18 -28.69 17.75 4.04
N SER A 19 -27.78 17.50 4.96
CA SER A 19 -26.43 17.12 4.61
C SER A 19 -26.56 15.83 3.79
N ALA A 20 -26.44 15.93 2.46
CA ALA A 20 -26.35 14.75 1.61
C ALA A 20 -25.07 14.01 2.05
N GLN A 21 -25.26 12.99 2.85
CA GLN A 21 -24.17 12.08 3.22
C GLN A 21 -23.75 11.45 1.88
N LEU A 22 -22.54 11.79 1.39
CA LEU A 22 -21.97 11.18 0.19
C LEU A 22 -21.95 9.68 0.43
N ILE A 23 -22.85 8.96 -0.24
CA ILE A 23 -22.83 7.50 -0.21
C ILE A 23 -21.58 7.10 -0.98
N VAL A 24 -20.63 6.46 -0.30
CA VAL A 24 -19.45 5.87 -0.93
C VAL A 24 -19.93 4.78 -1.89
N SER A 25 -19.92 5.05 -3.18
CA SER A 25 -20.17 4.03 -4.19
C SER A 25 -18.87 3.33 -4.49
N GLU A 26 -18.75 2.08 -4.07
CA GLU A 26 -17.65 1.19 -4.41
C GLU A 26 -18.07 0.34 -5.63
N GLU A 27 -17.34 0.49 -6.72
CA GLU A 27 -17.59 -0.24 -7.97
C GLU A 27 -16.59 -1.40 -8.07
N PRO A 28 -17.02 -2.64 -8.31
CA PRO A 28 -16.12 -3.71 -8.64
C PRO A 28 -15.49 -3.46 -10.02
N ILE A 29 -14.18 -3.62 -10.11
CA ILE A 29 -13.42 -3.48 -11.35
C ILE A 29 -12.52 -4.69 -11.54
N VAL A 30 -12.32 -5.11 -12.77
CA VAL A 30 -11.55 -6.31 -13.10
C VAL A 30 -10.53 -5.99 -14.18
N LEU A 31 -9.28 -6.27 -13.89
CA LEU A 31 -8.20 -6.27 -14.86
C LEU A 31 -8.08 -7.67 -15.48
N LYS A 32 -8.24 -7.75 -16.78
CA LYS A 32 -8.08 -8.99 -17.54
C LYS A 32 -6.62 -9.19 -17.90
N THR A 33 -5.96 -10.19 -17.32
CA THR A 33 -4.58 -10.52 -17.63
C THR A 33 -4.46 -11.86 -18.37
N LYS A 34 -3.30 -12.14 -18.93
CA LYS A 34 -3.05 -13.40 -19.67
C LYS A 34 -3.17 -14.66 -18.80
N THR A 35 -2.98 -14.56 -17.50
CA THR A 35 -2.97 -15.69 -16.57
C THR A 35 -4.25 -15.79 -15.74
N GLY A 36 -5.10 -14.76 -15.75
CA GLY A 36 -6.38 -14.70 -15.04
C GLY A 36 -6.76 -13.29 -14.65
N ASP A 37 -7.87 -13.18 -13.98
CA ASP A 37 -8.49 -11.90 -13.61
C ASP A 37 -7.91 -11.37 -12.29
N ILE A 38 -7.61 -10.06 -12.26
CA ILE A 38 -7.24 -9.34 -11.05
C ILE A 38 -8.40 -8.42 -10.65
N PHE A 39 -8.88 -8.59 -9.43
CA PHE A 39 -10.07 -7.91 -8.92
C PHE A 39 -9.70 -6.71 -8.07
N GLY A 40 -10.39 -5.60 -8.30
CA GLY A 40 -10.23 -4.37 -7.56
C GLY A 40 -11.56 -3.76 -7.14
N SER A 41 -11.47 -2.76 -6.28
CA SER A 41 -12.54 -1.88 -5.84
C SER A 41 -12.19 -0.46 -6.23
N LEU A 42 -13.04 0.14 -7.04
CA LEU A 42 -12.91 1.51 -7.51
C LEU A 42 -13.90 2.39 -6.74
N LYS A 43 -13.41 3.46 -6.12
CA LYS A 43 -14.23 4.50 -5.53
C LYS A 43 -14.00 5.80 -6.29
N ALA A 44 -15.05 6.30 -6.94
CA ALA A 44 -14.95 7.53 -7.72
C ALA A 44 -16.01 8.53 -7.23
N PRO A 45 -15.60 9.75 -6.82
CA PRO A 45 -16.55 10.79 -6.48
C PRO A 45 -17.42 11.16 -7.69
N ASN A 46 -18.71 11.38 -7.46
CA ASN A 46 -19.59 11.89 -8.50
C ASN A 46 -19.22 13.34 -8.80
N SER A 47 -18.50 13.59 -9.88
CA SER A 47 -18.00 14.90 -10.30
C SER A 47 -18.35 15.20 -11.74
N LYS A 48 -18.62 16.47 -12.03
CA LYS A 48 -18.86 16.97 -13.41
C LYS A 48 -17.57 17.15 -14.21
N THR A 49 -16.43 17.18 -13.53
CA THR A 49 -15.09 17.28 -14.12
C THR A 49 -14.25 16.09 -13.74
N PRO A 50 -13.28 15.68 -14.57
CA PRO A 50 -12.37 14.61 -14.23
C PRO A 50 -11.63 14.89 -12.91
N VAL A 51 -11.48 13.84 -12.07
CA VAL A 51 -10.81 13.91 -10.77
C VAL A 51 -9.50 13.11 -10.79
N PRO A 52 -8.52 13.42 -9.92
CA PRO A 52 -7.35 12.56 -9.77
C PRO A 52 -7.74 11.19 -9.23
N ILE A 53 -7.01 10.15 -9.65
CA ILE A 53 -7.16 8.79 -9.12
C ILE A 53 -5.86 8.29 -8.52
N ALA A 54 -5.93 7.69 -7.33
CA ALA A 54 -4.82 7.05 -6.65
C ALA A 54 -4.94 5.51 -6.72
N ILE A 55 -3.91 4.84 -7.22
CA ILE A 55 -3.77 3.38 -7.17
C ILE A 55 -3.02 3.03 -5.87
N ILE A 56 -3.67 2.33 -4.95
CA ILE A 56 -3.09 1.89 -3.68
C ILE A 56 -2.57 0.46 -3.84
N ILE A 57 -1.25 0.30 -3.68
CA ILE A 57 -0.54 -0.98 -3.85
C ILE A 57 -0.20 -1.55 -2.48
N ALA A 58 -0.72 -2.73 -2.18
CA ALA A 58 -0.50 -3.42 -0.91
C ALA A 58 0.96 -3.87 -0.71
N GLY A 59 1.38 -3.97 0.55
CA GLY A 59 2.67 -4.52 0.97
C GLY A 59 2.81 -6.02 0.70
N SER A 60 3.87 -6.63 1.24
CA SER A 60 4.21 -8.05 1.07
C SER A 60 3.17 -8.98 1.69
N GLY A 61 3.25 -10.26 1.30
CA GLY A 61 2.39 -11.32 1.82
C GLY A 61 0.95 -11.31 1.26
N PRO A 62 0.06 -12.14 1.82
CA PRO A 62 -1.30 -12.36 1.33
C PRO A 62 -2.27 -11.29 1.83
N THR A 63 -1.90 -10.02 1.65
CA THR A 63 -2.71 -8.86 2.07
C THR A 63 -3.70 -8.49 0.97
N ASP A 64 -4.99 -8.47 1.30
CA ASP A 64 -6.07 -8.09 0.39
C ASP A 64 -6.11 -6.58 0.13
N ARG A 65 -7.01 -6.16 -0.77
CA ARG A 65 -7.23 -4.77 -1.17
C ARG A 65 -7.66 -3.83 -0.04
N ASN A 66 -8.10 -4.37 1.09
CA ASN A 66 -8.52 -3.58 2.26
C ASN A 66 -7.39 -3.43 3.31
N GLY A 67 -6.30 -4.18 3.17
CA GLY A 67 -5.22 -4.25 4.16
C GLY A 67 -5.33 -5.42 5.12
N ASN A 68 -6.12 -6.45 4.78
CA ASN A 68 -6.37 -7.60 5.64
C ASN A 68 -5.70 -8.87 5.12
N SER A 69 -5.43 -9.78 6.02
CA SER A 69 -4.99 -11.15 5.75
C SER A 69 -5.62 -12.12 6.76
N GLN A 70 -5.25 -13.39 6.71
CA GLN A 70 -5.69 -14.34 7.73
C GLN A 70 -5.17 -14.00 9.14
N LEU A 71 -3.99 -13.35 9.23
CA LEU A 71 -3.34 -13.01 10.50
C LEU A 71 -3.58 -11.56 10.93
N THR A 72 -3.98 -10.69 10.03
CA THR A 72 -4.15 -9.25 10.29
C THR A 72 -5.49 -8.76 9.76
N GLN A 73 -6.19 -7.97 10.57
CA GLN A 73 -7.52 -7.44 10.26
C GLN A 73 -7.57 -5.96 10.67
N ASN A 74 -7.09 -5.06 9.81
CA ASN A 74 -6.88 -3.66 10.17
C ASN A 74 -7.61 -2.64 9.26
N ASP A 75 -8.05 -3.02 8.06
CA ASP A 75 -8.74 -2.19 7.06
C ASP A 75 -7.98 -0.89 6.68
N ALA A 76 -6.65 -0.86 6.82
CA ALA A 76 -5.87 0.37 6.61
C ALA A 76 -6.03 0.96 5.21
N TYR A 77 -5.97 0.14 4.16
CA TYR A 77 -6.12 0.64 2.78
C TYR A 77 -7.55 1.05 2.49
N LYS A 78 -8.54 0.32 3.04
CA LYS A 78 -9.95 0.72 2.93
C LYS A 78 -10.19 2.09 3.56
N MET A 79 -9.68 2.31 4.78
CA MET A 79 -9.80 3.59 5.49
C MET A 79 -9.10 4.72 4.72
N LEU A 80 -7.88 4.48 4.21
CA LEU A 80 -7.17 5.47 3.40
C LEU A 80 -7.94 5.81 2.13
N SER A 81 -8.46 4.80 1.45
CA SER A 81 -9.31 4.98 0.27
C SER A 81 -10.56 5.81 0.57
N ASP A 82 -11.21 5.57 1.73
CA ASP A 82 -12.38 6.35 2.16
C ASP A 82 -12.03 7.83 2.40
N GLU A 83 -10.91 8.12 3.10
CA GLU A 83 -10.46 9.50 3.35
C GLU A 83 -10.14 10.25 2.04
N LEU A 84 -9.48 9.59 1.09
CA LEU A 84 -9.18 10.16 -0.22
C LEU A 84 -10.46 10.43 -1.02
N PHE A 85 -11.41 9.49 -1.03
CA PHE A 85 -12.70 9.64 -1.69
C PHE A 85 -13.47 10.85 -1.16
N TYR A 86 -13.60 11.01 0.17
CA TYR A 86 -14.27 12.17 0.76
C TYR A 86 -13.56 13.51 0.48
N SER A 87 -12.31 13.44 0.08
CA SER A 87 -11.53 14.61 -0.35
C SER A 87 -11.59 14.88 -1.85
N GLY A 88 -12.41 14.14 -2.60
CA GLY A 88 -12.59 14.34 -4.05
C GLY A 88 -11.52 13.65 -4.90
N ILE A 89 -10.81 12.67 -4.36
CA ILE A 89 -9.80 11.86 -5.05
C ILE A 89 -10.37 10.46 -5.25
N ALA A 90 -10.42 9.97 -6.48
CA ALA A 90 -10.79 8.60 -6.75
C ALA A 90 -9.69 7.64 -6.30
N THR A 91 -10.06 6.39 -5.99
CA THR A 91 -9.09 5.37 -5.56
C THR A 91 -9.37 4.03 -6.20
N LEU A 92 -8.30 3.32 -6.55
CA LEU A 92 -8.31 1.90 -6.86
C LEU A 92 -7.52 1.15 -5.77
N CYS A 93 -8.19 0.22 -5.09
CA CYS A 93 -7.56 -0.81 -4.27
C CYS A 93 -7.78 -2.17 -4.96
N PHE A 94 -6.76 -3.01 -5.10
CA PHE A 94 -6.88 -4.29 -5.79
C PHE A 94 -6.17 -5.41 -5.02
N ASP A 95 -6.68 -6.63 -5.18
CA ASP A 95 -6.01 -7.82 -4.67
C ASP A 95 -4.88 -8.18 -5.61
N LYS A 96 -3.65 -8.26 -5.09
CA LYS A 96 -2.52 -8.70 -5.90
C LYS A 96 -2.77 -10.10 -6.47
N ARG A 97 -2.13 -10.42 -7.58
CA ARG A 97 -2.14 -11.74 -8.21
C ARG A 97 -1.93 -12.85 -7.19
N GLY A 98 -2.79 -13.84 -7.17
CA GLY A 98 -2.73 -14.96 -6.22
C GLY A 98 -3.35 -14.68 -4.85
N ILE A 99 -3.91 -13.49 -4.61
CA ILE A 99 -4.43 -13.08 -3.32
C ILE A 99 -5.95 -12.87 -3.39
N ALA A 100 -6.66 -13.28 -2.35
CA ALA A 100 -8.09 -13.08 -2.14
C ALA A 100 -8.91 -13.37 -3.41
N ALA A 101 -9.66 -12.40 -3.96
CA ALA A 101 -10.47 -12.61 -5.16
C ALA A 101 -9.61 -12.86 -6.43
N SER A 102 -8.34 -12.42 -6.45
CA SER A 102 -7.41 -12.60 -7.56
C SER A 102 -6.61 -13.91 -7.49
N GLN A 103 -7.03 -14.86 -6.64
CA GLN A 103 -6.32 -16.14 -6.44
C GLN A 103 -6.15 -16.90 -7.76
N SER A 104 -7.15 -16.92 -8.63
CA SER A 104 -7.12 -17.61 -9.90
C SER A 104 -6.16 -17.02 -10.94
N ALA A 105 -5.65 -15.80 -10.73
CA ALA A 105 -4.64 -15.19 -11.60
C ALA A 105 -3.23 -15.79 -11.42
N MET A 106 -3.04 -16.61 -10.40
CA MET A 106 -1.83 -17.38 -10.13
C MET A 106 -2.16 -18.87 -10.22
N LYS A 107 -1.49 -19.61 -11.10
CA LYS A 107 -1.66 -21.06 -11.19
C LYS A 107 -0.84 -21.78 -10.14
N GLU A 108 0.45 -21.49 -10.10
CA GLU A 108 1.39 -22.06 -9.12
C GLU A 108 2.20 -20.96 -8.48
N GLU A 109 2.52 -21.09 -7.19
CA GLU A 109 3.36 -20.12 -6.48
C GLU A 109 4.75 -19.98 -7.13
N SER A 110 5.29 -21.07 -7.68
CA SER A 110 6.58 -21.08 -8.37
C SER A 110 6.61 -20.26 -9.66
N ASP A 111 5.45 -19.88 -10.21
CA ASP A 111 5.36 -19.06 -11.42
C ASP A 111 5.51 -17.56 -11.11
N ILE A 112 5.29 -17.17 -9.87
CA ILE A 112 5.31 -15.76 -9.47
C ILE A 112 6.72 -15.20 -9.47
N ARG A 113 6.82 -14.00 -10.06
CA ARG A 113 8.00 -13.14 -10.03
C ARG A 113 7.57 -11.75 -9.55
N PHE A 114 8.49 -11.01 -9.00
CA PHE A 114 8.24 -9.63 -8.57
C PHE A 114 7.80 -8.76 -9.75
N GLU A 115 8.34 -9.00 -10.93
CA GLU A 115 7.99 -8.33 -12.17
C GLU A 115 6.52 -8.52 -12.56
N ASN A 116 5.86 -9.61 -12.17
CA ASN A 116 4.43 -9.80 -12.43
C ASN A 116 3.57 -8.76 -11.71
N TYR A 117 3.91 -8.41 -10.47
CA TYR A 117 3.20 -7.35 -9.74
C TYR A 117 3.44 -5.96 -10.35
N ILE A 118 4.63 -5.71 -10.86
CA ILE A 118 4.95 -4.46 -11.58
C ILE A 118 4.12 -4.35 -12.85
N GLU A 119 4.04 -5.40 -13.64
CA GLU A 119 3.23 -5.42 -14.88
C GLU A 119 1.73 -5.28 -14.58
N ASP A 120 1.22 -5.93 -13.54
CA ASP A 120 -0.18 -5.76 -13.13
C ASP A 120 -0.50 -4.28 -12.80
N VAL A 121 0.42 -3.58 -12.12
CA VAL A 121 0.24 -2.15 -11.83
C VAL A 121 0.29 -1.31 -13.11
N LYS A 122 1.18 -1.61 -14.05
CA LYS A 122 1.24 -0.92 -15.36
C LYS A 122 -0.04 -1.15 -16.16
N GLU A 123 -0.58 -2.36 -16.17
CA GLU A 123 -1.86 -2.67 -16.84
C GLU A 123 -3.03 -1.93 -16.16
N TRP A 124 -3.06 -1.80 -14.82
CA TRP A 124 -4.02 -0.94 -14.11
C TRP A 124 -3.89 0.53 -14.49
N ILE A 125 -2.66 1.06 -14.60
CA ILE A 125 -2.41 2.43 -15.07
C ILE A 125 -2.97 2.60 -16.48
N ASP A 126 -2.73 1.65 -17.37
CA ASP A 126 -3.23 1.68 -18.75
C ASP A 126 -4.75 1.67 -18.81
N LEU A 127 -5.40 0.79 -18.03
CA LEU A 127 -6.85 0.71 -17.95
C LEU A 127 -7.46 2.04 -17.48
N LEU A 128 -6.95 2.59 -16.37
CA LEU A 128 -7.48 3.81 -15.76
C LEU A 128 -7.19 5.06 -16.60
N SER A 129 -6.08 5.10 -17.33
CA SER A 129 -5.75 6.23 -18.21
C SER A 129 -6.72 6.40 -19.37
N ASN A 130 -7.48 5.38 -19.72
CA ASN A 130 -8.52 5.42 -20.75
C ASN A 130 -9.90 5.81 -20.20
N ASP A 131 -10.06 5.89 -18.87
CA ASP A 131 -11.31 6.31 -18.24
C ASP A 131 -11.37 7.83 -18.10
N LYS A 132 -12.31 8.45 -18.83
CA LYS A 132 -12.47 9.91 -18.88
C LYS A 132 -12.92 10.53 -17.55
N ARG A 133 -13.26 9.72 -16.55
CA ARG A 133 -13.57 10.20 -15.20
C ARG A 133 -12.32 10.70 -14.46
N PHE A 134 -11.13 10.31 -14.92
CA PHE A 134 -9.87 10.59 -14.24
C PHE A 134 -9.00 11.58 -15.01
N SER A 135 -8.42 12.55 -14.28
CA SER A 135 -7.52 13.56 -14.83
C SER A 135 -6.06 13.16 -14.74
N ASN A 136 -5.66 12.57 -13.61
CA ASN A 136 -4.27 12.26 -13.26
C ASN A 136 -4.22 10.92 -12.54
N ILE A 137 -3.16 10.14 -12.77
CA ILE A 137 -2.91 8.90 -12.04
C ILE A 137 -1.79 9.12 -11.03
N ILE A 138 -2.07 8.79 -9.78
CA ILE A 138 -1.14 8.83 -8.66
C ILE A 138 -0.90 7.39 -8.18
N ILE A 139 0.35 7.03 -7.94
CA ILE A 139 0.71 5.75 -7.34
C ILE A 139 0.97 5.94 -5.85
N ILE A 140 0.32 5.15 -5.02
CA ILE A 140 0.55 5.05 -3.57
C ILE A 140 1.00 3.63 -3.27
N GLY A 141 2.28 3.43 -2.99
CA GLY A 141 2.82 2.12 -2.63
C GLY A 141 3.10 2.03 -1.14
N HIS A 142 2.64 0.96 -0.49
CA HIS A 142 2.90 0.68 0.92
C HIS A 142 3.89 -0.47 1.07
N SER A 143 4.93 -0.31 1.90
CA SER A 143 5.91 -1.36 2.19
C SER A 143 6.54 -1.91 0.89
N GLU A 144 6.46 -3.22 0.59
CA GLU A 144 6.86 -3.81 -0.70
C GLU A 144 6.15 -3.15 -1.90
N GLY A 145 4.88 -2.77 -1.74
CA GLY A 145 4.12 -2.05 -2.76
C GLY A 145 4.74 -0.71 -3.15
N SER A 146 5.56 -0.12 -2.26
CA SER A 146 6.36 1.06 -2.59
C SER A 146 7.37 0.75 -3.71
N LEU A 147 8.12 -0.34 -3.61
CA LEU A 147 9.08 -0.72 -4.65
C LEU A 147 8.37 -1.08 -5.96
N ILE A 148 7.27 -1.82 -5.89
CA ILE A 148 6.43 -2.12 -7.07
C ILE A 148 6.00 -0.81 -7.76
N GLY A 149 5.48 0.13 -6.98
CA GLY A 149 4.99 1.42 -7.47
C GLY A 149 6.09 2.31 -8.06
N MET A 150 7.29 2.34 -7.45
CA MET A 150 8.46 3.06 -8.00
C MET A 150 8.74 2.62 -9.44
N ILE A 151 8.89 1.30 -9.64
CA ILE A 151 9.24 0.73 -10.94
C ILE A 151 8.10 0.88 -11.96
N ALA A 152 6.85 0.74 -11.52
CA ALA A 152 5.69 0.93 -12.39
C ALA A 152 5.52 2.40 -12.84
N ALA A 153 5.95 3.36 -12.03
CA ALA A 153 5.92 4.79 -12.32
C ALA A 153 7.12 5.26 -13.16
N GLU A 154 8.22 4.51 -13.19
CA GLU A 154 9.42 4.86 -13.92
C GLU A 154 9.13 4.98 -15.43
N ASN A 155 9.53 6.12 -16.02
CA ASN A 155 9.34 6.40 -17.45
C ASN A 155 7.88 6.22 -17.96
N ASN A 156 6.90 6.30 -17.06
CA ASN A 156 5.49 6.18 -17.40
C ASN A 156 4.81 7.56 -17.42
N PRO A 157 4.59 8.18 -18.62
CA PRO A 157 4.05 9.53 -18.74
C PRO A 157 2.60 9.66 -18.25
N LYS A 158 1.90 8.55 -17.99
CA LYS A 158 0.53 8.52 -17.46
C LYS A 158 0.50 8.74 -15.94
N VAL A 159 1.60 8.49 -15.25
CA VAL A 159 1.73 8.69 -13.79
C VAL A 159 2.25 10.10 -13.53
N THR A 160 1.50 10.86 -12.74
CA THR A 160 1.82 12.27 -12.47
C THR A 160 2.46 12.50 -11.11
N LYS A 161 2.22 11.62 -10.13
CA LYS A 161 2.79 11.68 -8.78
C LYS A 161 3.01 10.28 -8.23
N TYR A 162 4.02 10.17 -7.36
CA TYR A 162 4.31 8.91 -6.65
C TYR A 162 4.41 9.15 -5.15
N ILE A 163 3.86 8.23 -4.35
CA ILE A 163 3.87 8.28 -2.88
C ILE A 163 4.35 6.93 -2.35
N SER A 164 5.43 6.96 -1.57
CA SER A 164 5.96 5.83 -0.81
C SER A 164 5.51 5.93 0.63
N ILE A 165 4.82 4.91 1.14
CA ILE A 165 4.44 4.81 2.55
C ILE A 165 5.17 3.61 3.16
N ALA A 166 5.95 3.82 4.22
CA ALA A 166 6.71 2.76 4.88
C ALA A 166 7.53 1.90 3.89
N GLY A 167 8.10 2.55 2.86
CA GLY A 167 8.80 1.88 1.78
C GLY A 167 10.20 1.41 2.19
N MET A 168 10.61 0.27 1.65
CA MET A 168 11.97 -0.25 1.83
C MET A 168 13.00 0.69 1.20
N GLY A 169 14.05 1.03 1.94
CA GLY A 169 15.20 1.82 1.48
C GLY A 169 16.46 1.01 1.21
N LEU A 170 16.41 -0.31 1.46
CA LEU A 170 17.49 -1.26 1.22
C LEU A 170 17.00 -2.42 0.35
N PRO A 171 17.90 -3.12 -0.36
CA PRO A 171 17.57 -4.35 -1.08
C PRO A 171 16.92 -5.39 -0.17
N PHE A 172 16.02 -6.19 -0.72
CA PHE A 172 15.24 -7.17 0.04
C PHE A 172 16.10 -8.18 0.82
N ASP A 173 17.19 -8.66 0.22
CA ASP A 173 18.13 -9.57 0.88
C ASP A 173 18.80 -8.95 2.12
N VAL A 174 19.10 -7.66 2.08
CA VAL A 174 19.70 -6.93 3.21
C VAL A 174 18.69 -6.80 4.35
N ILE A 175 17.47 -6.35 4.05
CA ILE A 175 16.39 -6.22 5.04
C ILE A 175 16.08 -7.57 5.70
N LEU A 176 15.98 -8.61 4.90
CA LEU A 176 15.67 -9.94 5.40
C LEU A 176 16.79 -10.48 6.30
N LYS A 177 18.06 -10.22 5.97
CA LYS A 177 19.19 -10.54 6.85
C LYS A 177 19.10 -9.81 8.18
N GLU A 178 18.86 -8.50 8.18
CA GLU A 178 18.74 -7.71 9.41
C GLU A 178 17.58 -8.19 10.31
N GLN A 179 16.43 -8.54 9.70
CA GLN A 179 15.29 -9.08 10.43
C GLN A 179 15.60 -10.46 11.03
N LEU A 180 16.24 -11.32 10.26
CA LEU A 180 16.64 -12.66 10.69
C LEU A 180 17.72 -12.63 11.77
N GLU A 181 18.70 -11.73 11.72
CA GLU A 181 19.68 -11.55 12.77
C GLU A 181 19.02 -11.29 14.13
N LYS A 182 18.00 -10.43 14.16
CA LYS A 182 17.22 -10.14 15.38
C LYS A 182 16.41 -11.36 15.84
N GLN A 183 15.72 -12.02 14.91
CA GLN A 183 14.87 -13.18 15.22
C GLN A 183 15.67 -14.41 15.68
N LEU A 184 16.87 -14.56 15.14
CA LEU A 184 17.76 -15.69 15.42
C LEU A 184 18.79 -15.39 16.55
N ALA A 185 18.60 -14.32 17.33
CA ALA A 185 19.58 -13.90 18.35
C ALA A 185 19.98 -15.02 19.33
N GLY A 186 19.05 -15.93 19.69
CA GLY A 186 19.31 -17.09 20.58
C GLY A 186 19.67 -18.40 19.88
N GLN A 187 19.76 -18.43 18.54
CA GLN A 187 20.02 -19.64 17.78
C GLN A 187 21.52 -19.94 17.63
N PRO A 188 21.90 -21.24 17.49
CA PRO A 188 23.28 -21.63 17.21
C PRO A 188 23.85 -20.96 15.97
N GLN A 189 25.12 -20.60 15.98
CA GLN A 189 25.78 -19.92 14.86
C GLN A 189 25.67 -20.71 13.54
N VAL A 190 25.82 -22.03 13.60
CA VAL A 190 25.67 -22.92 12.42
C VAL A 190 24.30 -22.76 11.74
N THR A 191 23.23 -22.55 12.52
CA THR A 191 21.87 -22.31 11.97
C THR A 191 21.80 -20.96 11.27
N LYS A 192 22.38 -19.92 11.85
CA LYS A 192 22.45 -18.59 11.24
C LYS A 192 23.25 -18.62 9.94
N ASP A 193 24.42 -19.24 9.95
CA ASP A 193 25.30 -19.38 8.79
C ASP A 193 24.59 -20.11 7.64
N LEU A 194 23.83 -21.16 7.96
CA LEU A 194 23.05 -21.89 6.97
C LEU A 194 21.97 -20.99 6.34
N ILE A 195 21.22 -20.26 7.14
CA ILE A 195 20.15 -19.38 6.68
C ILE A 195 20.72 -18.25 5.80
N PHE A 196 21.82 -17.64 6.23
CA PHE A 196 22.47 -16.57 5.45
C PHE A 196 23.09 -17.09 4.17
N SER A 197 23.66 -18.30 4.17
CA SER A 197 24.15 -18.94 2.95
C SER A 197 23.02 -19.18 1.92
N TYR A 198 21.81 -19.47 2.39
CA TYR A 198 20.63 -19.60 1.51
C TYR A 198 20.25 -18.26 0.88
N LEU A 199 20.26 -17.18 1.66
CA LEU A 199 20.00 -15.84 1.13
C LEU A 199 21.04 -15.44 0.09
N ASP A 200 22.32 -15.73 0.34
CA ASP A 200 23.41 -15.43 -0.60
C ASP A 200 23.25 -16.19 -1.91
N LYS A 201 22.88 -17.47 -1.87
CA LYS A 201 22.56 -18.26 -3.07
C LYS A 201 21.40 -17.69 -3.85
N LEU A 202 20.28 -17.38 -3.16
CA LEU A 202 19.12 -16.77 -3.81
C LEU A 202 19.46 -15.43 -4.45
N LYS A 203 20.30 -14.60 -3.79
CA LYS A 203 20.81 -13.34 -4.35
C LYS A 203 21.60 -13.54 -5.63
N GLN A 204 22.35 -14.66 -5.74
CA GLN A 204 23.09 -15.05 -6.93
C GLN A 204 22.19 -15.70 -8.03
N GLY A 205 20.90 -15.88 -7.74
CA GLY A 205 19.95 -16.51 -8.65
C GLY A 205 19.93 -18.04 -8.55
N GLU A 206 20.61 -18.61 -7.56
CA GLU A 206 20.68 -20.06 -7.34
C GLU A 206 19.54 -20.54 -6.45
N THR A 207 18.88 -21.62 -6.84
CA THR A 207 17.82 -22.26 -6.05
C THR A 207 18.37 -23.30 -5.09
N ILE A 208 17.65 -23.53 -3.98
CA ILE A 208 17.98 -24.52 -2.95
C ILE A 208 16.96 -25.65 -3.03
N SER A 209 17.41 -26.84 -3.43
CA SER A 209 16.54 -28.02 -3.60
C SER A 209 16.20 -28.74 -2.29
N ASN A 210 17.17 -28.80 -1.36
CA ASN A 210 17.04 -29.54 -0.09
C ASN A 210 16.88 -28.56 1.07
N VAL A 211 15.69 -27.98 1.24
CA VAL A 211 15.36 -27.09 2.34
C VAL A 211 14.90 -27.92 3.55
N PRO A 212 15.50 -27.78 4.73
CA PRO A 212 14.99 -28.42 5.94
C PRO A 212 13.55 -27.99 6.22
N PRO A 213 12.66 -28.89 6.68
CA PRO A 213 11.25 -28.58 6.97
C PRO A 213 11.05 -27.38 7.87
N THR A 214 11.95 -27.14 8.84
CA THR A 214 11.93 -25.99 9.75
C THR A 214 12.16 -24.66 9.05
N LEU A 215 12.75 -24.65 7.86
CA LEU A 215 13.04 -23.46 7.07
C LEU A 215 12.06 -23.29 5.88
N ASN A 216 11.11 -24.21 5.68
CA ASN A 216 10.14 -24.16 4.58
C ASN A 216 9.27 -22.89 4.61
N ALA A 217 8.98 -22.34 5.78
CA ALA A 217 8.19 -21.12 5.89
C ALA A 217 8.82 -19.97 5.08
N LEU A 218 10.17 -19.91 5.04
CA LEU A 218 10.92 -18.84 4.37
C LEU A 218 11.51 -19.28 3.03
N PHE A 219 11.98 -20.53 2.91
CA PHE A 219 12.80 -20.98 1.78
C PHE A 219 12.19 -22.11 0.94
N ARG A 220 10.88 -22.42 1.12
CA ARG A 220 10.26 -23.48 0.32
C ARG A 220 10.54 -23.27 -1.17
N PRO A 221 10.77 -24.35 -1.94
CA PRO A 221 11.18 -24.22 -3.36
C PRO A 221 10.24 -23.34 -4.20
N SER A 222 8.95 -23.33 -3.90
CA SER A 222 7.95 -22.57 -4.65
C SER A 222 8.07 -21.04 -4.49
N VAL A 223 8.60 -20.53 -3.36
CA VAL A 223 8.76 -19.08 -3.13
C VAL A 223 10.10 -18.53 -3.63
N GLN A 224 11.09 -19.41 -3.84
CA GLN A 224 12.45 -18.98 -4.20
C GLN A 224 12.51 -18.17 -5.51
N PRO A 225 11.78 -18.53 -6.58
CA PRO A 225 11.77 -17.73 -7.80
C PRO A 225 11.31 -16.29 -7.58
N TYR A 226 10.33 -16.09 -6.69
CA TYR A 226 9.91 -14.75 -6.29
C TYR A 226 11.01 -14.00 -5.52
N MET A 227 11.62 -14.65 -4.52
CA MET A 227 12.72 -14.05 -3.75
C MET A 227 13.90 -13.66 -4.65
N ILE A 228 14.32 -14.52 -5.56
CA ILE A 228 15.37 -14.22 -6.55
C ILE A 228 15.00 -13.00 -7.38
N SER A 229 13.74 -12.89 -7.80
CA SER A 229 13.30 -11.79 -8.65
C SER A 229 13.28 -10.44 -7.93
N ILE A 230 12.79 -10.36 -6.69
CA ILE A 230 12.77 -9.11 -5.92
C ILE A 230 14.18 -8.67 -5.49
N MET A 231 15.09 -9.61 -5.21
CA MET A 231 16.47 -9.31 -4.81
C MET A 231 17.30 -8.65 -5.92
N LYS A 232 16.82 -8.57 -7.15
CA LYS A 232 17.49 -7.84 -8.25
C LYS A 232 17.41 -6.33 -8.09
N TYR A 233 16.42 -5.82 -7.35
CA TYR A 233 16.10 -4.41 -7.27
C TYR A 233 16.71 -3.75 -6.03
N ASN A 234 17.25 -2.56 -6.24
CA ASN A 234 17.70 -1.67 -5.17
C ASN A 234 16.75 -0.47 -5.07
N PRO A 235 15.95 -0.33 -4.00
CA PRO A 235 14.98 0.75 -3.87
C PRO A 235 15.58 2.16 -4.01
N GLN A 236 16.83 2.37 -3.61
CA GLN A 236 17.53 3.65 -3.77
C GLN A 236 17.79 3.97 -5.24
N GLU A 237 18.18 2.97 -6.03
CA GLU A 237 18.37 3.14 -7.47
C GLU A 237 17.05 3.39 -8.19
N GLU A 238 15.98 2.69 -7.77
CA GLU A 238 14.67 2.84 -8.41
C GLU A 238 14.04 4.21 -8.12
N ILE A 239 14.08 4.68 -6.87
CA ILE A 239 13.52 6.00 -6.54
C ILE A 239 14.32 7.15 -7.16
N ALA A 240 15.62 6.97 -7.37
CA ALA A 240 16.48 7.97 -8.02
C ALA A 240 16.10 8.21 -9.51
N LYS A 241 15.48 7.23 -10.17
CA LYS A 241 15.03 7.32 -11.55
C LYS A 241 13.74 8.15 -11.70
N LEU A 242 12.99 8.36 -10.61
CA LEU A 242 11.72 9.07 -10.65
C LEU A 242 11.94 10.57 -10.85
N THR A 243 11.40 11.11 -11.94
CA THR A 243 11.43 12.53 -12.27
C THR A 243 10.15 13.28 -11.91
N ILE A 244 9.10 12.55 -11.56
CA ILE A 244 7.80 13.07 -11.13
C ILE A 244 7.82 13.49 -9.66
N PRO A 245 6.92 14.40 -9.22
CA PRO A 245 6.76 14.74 -7.81
C PRO A 245 6.60 13.48 -6.96
N THR A 246 7.45 13.35 -5.95
CA THR A 246 7.57 12.16 -5.10
C THR A 246 7.42 12.56 -3.64
N LEU A 247 6.63 11.78 -2.88
CA LEU A 247 6.45 11.91 -1.44
C LEU A 247 6.86 10.61 -0.74
N ILE A 248 7.69 10.73 0.29
CA ILE A 248 8.13 9.63 1.14
C ILE A 248 7.53 9.85 2.53
N ILE A 249 6.73 8.89 3.01
CA ILE A 249 6.08 8.93 4.32
C ILE A 249 6.56 7.77 5.17
N GLN A 250 6.94 8.05 6.42
CA GLN A 250 7.34 7.04 7.38
C GLN A 250 6.79 7.37 8.77
N GLY A 251 6.40 6.34 9.53
CA GLY A 251 5.97 6.47 10.92
C GLY A 251 7.12 6.28 11.91
N THR A 252 7.07 7.00 13.06
CA THR A 252 8.13 6.91 14.08
C THR A 252 8.12 5.61 14.86
N THR A 253 7.00 4.88 14.87
CA THR A 253 6.81 3.64 15.63
C THR A 253 6.61 2.42 14.74
N ASP A 254 7.02 2.52 13.48
CA ASP A 254 7.03 1.39 12.55
C ASP A 254 8.12 0.39 12.96
N ILE A 255 7.68 -0.81 13.38
CA ILE A 255 8.58 -1.88 13.82
C ILE A 255 9.08 -2.78 12.69
N GLN A 256 8.53 -2.63 11.48
CA GLN A 256 8.90 -3.44 10.31
C GLN A 256 9.89 -2.71 9.41
N VAL A 257 9.65 -1.42 9.16
CA VAL A 257 10.48 -0.56 8.32
C VAL A 257 10.86 0.68 9.11
N PRO A 258 12.08 0.73 9.69
CA PRO A 258 12.57 1.88 10.46
C PRO A 258 12.69 3.16 9.64
N ILE A 259 12.75 4.32 10.33
CA ILE A 259 12.87 5.67 9.72
C ILE A 259 14.08 5.78 8.79
N GLU A 260 15.14 5.04 9.07
CA GLU A 260 16.38 4.99 8.28
C GLU A 260 16.10 4.68 6.81
N HIS A 261 15.10 3.85 6.51
CA HIS A 261 14.70 3.53 5.14
C HIS A 261 14.16 4.78 4.40
N ALA A 262 13.33 5.58 5.05
CA ALA A 262 12.86 6.84 4.46
C ALA A 262 14.00 7.84 4.27
N ASN A 263 15.00 7.85 5.16
CA ASN A 263 16.20 8.68 5.01
C ASN A 263 17.02 8.25 3.78
N LEU A 264 17.24 6.95 3.60
CA LEU A 264 17.95 6.39 2.45
C LEU A 264 17.24 6.75 1.13
N LEU A 265 15.94 6.57 1.07
CA LEU A 265 15.15 6.93 -0.11
C LEU A 265 15.20 8.43 -0.40
N SER A 266 15.13 9.27 0.64
CA SER A 266 15.21 10.73 0.49
C SER A 266 16.59 11.22 0.04
N VAL A 267 17.65 10.55 0.47
CA VAL A 267 19.03 10.83 -0.01
C VAL A 267 19.16 10.43 -1.47
N ALA A 268 18.59 9.29 -1.86
CA ALA A 268 18.64 8.80 -3.24
C ALA A 268 17.82 9.66 -4.22
N ASN A 269 16.71 10.26 -3.76
CA ASN A 269 15.93 11.24 -4.53
C ASN A 269 15.79 12.56 -3.76
N PRO A 270 16.76 13.49 -3.88
CA PRO A 270 16.76 14.75 -3.12
C PRO A 270 15.60 15.71 -3.48
N LYS A 271 14.88 15.45 -4.58
CA LYS A 271 13.70 16.24 -4.96
C LYS A 271 12.43 15.74 -4.29
N ALA A 272 12.45 14.54 -3.70
CA ALA A 272 11.31 13.99 -2.99
C ALA A 272 11.04 14.77 -1.71
N GLN A 273 9.75 14.99 -1.42
CA GLN A 273 9.32 15.46 -0.10
C GLN A 273 9.38 14.28 0.86
N LYS A 274 9.93 14.48 2.06
CA LYS A 274 9.92 13.48 3.13
C LYS A 274 9.13 13.98 4.31
N VAL A 275 8.19 13.15 4.79
CA VAL A 275 7.36 13.43 5.96
C VAL A 275 7.46 12.27 6.94
N ILE A 276 7.86 12.57 8.17
CA ILE A 276 7.87 11.61 9.28
C ILE A 276 6.65 11.90 10.14
N ILE A 277 5.79 10.89 10.32
CA ILE A 277 4.55 11.01 11.09
C ILE A 277 4.77 10.41 12.49
N GLU A 278 4.56 11.25 13.49
CA GLU A 278 4.72 10.89 14.90
C GLU A 278 3.70 9.82 15.31
N ASN A 279 4.17 8.81 16.05
CA ASN A 279 3.37 7.68 16.56
C ASN A 279 2.63 6.86 15.48
N MET A 280 2.92 7.01 14.21
CA MET A 280 2.34 6.15 13.17
C MET A 280 3.15 4.85 13.06
N ASN A 281 2.46 3.73 13.08
CA ASN A 281 3.07 2.41 12.90
C ASN A 281 2.94 1.89 11.45
N HIS A 282 3.42 0.67 11.21
CA HIS A 282 3.44 0.07 9.86
C HIS A 282 2.06 -0.05 9.21
N VAL A 283 1.00 -0.30 9.98
CA VAL A 283 -0.38 -0.38 9.48
C VAL A 283 -1.12 0.96 9.51
N LEU A 284 -0.37 2.07 9.50
CA LEU A 284 -0.84 3.46 9.37
C LEU A 284 -1.73 3.94 10.52
N LYS A 285 -1.65 3.29 11.68
CA LYS A 285 -2.45 3.62 12.86
C LYS A 285 -1.61 4.27 13.95
N ASP A 286 -2.26 5.01 14.85
CA ASP A 286 -1.59 5.54 16.04
C ASP A 286 -1.17 4.41 16.98
N CYS A 287 0.14 4.36 17.28
CA CYS A 287 0.71 3.52 18.32
C CYS A 287 1.94 4.23 18.90
N LYS A 288 1.93 4.53 20.20
CA LYS A 288 2.98 5.35 20.84
C LYS A 288 4.23 4.55 21.19
N SER A 289 4.19 3.24 21.07
CA SER A 289 5.25 2.34 21.49
C SER A 289 5.65 1.40 20.36
N SER A 290 6.92 1.01 20.35
CA SER A 290 7.42 -0.09 19.51
C SER A 290 7.24 -1.47 20.18
N ASP A 291 6.64 -1.54 21.35
CA ASP A 291 6.37 -2.79 22.06
C ASP A 291 5.30 -3.60 21.32
N MET A 292 5.56 -4.87 21.09
CA MET A 292 4.65 -5.80 20.41
C MET A 292 3.29 -5.91 21.08
N ALA A 293 3.22 -5.81 22.41
CA ALA A 293 1.94 -5.84 23.13
C ALA A 293 1.03 -4.66 22.80
N GLU A 294 1.61 -3.48 22.55
CA GLU A 294 0.88 -2.28 22.13
C GLU A 294 0.63 -2.25 20.61
N GLN A 295 1.54 -2.80 19.82
CA GLN A 295 1.44 -2.88 18.36
C GLN A 295 0.34 -3.85 17.91
N THR A 296 0.29 -5.06 18.50
CA THR A 296 -0.59 -6.16 18.05
C THR A 296 -2.06 -5.77 17.90
N PRO A 297 -2.70 -5.03 18.83
CA PRO A 297 -4.09 -4.60 18.65
C PRO A 297 -4.34 -3.79 17.39
N THR A 298 -3.37 -2.98 16.94
CA THR A 298 -3.51 -2.15 15.73
C THR A 298 -3.56 -2.99 14.46
N TYR A 299 -2.94 -4.15 14.46
CA TYR A 299 -2.93 -5.09 13.33
C TYR A 299 -4.20 -5.94 13.26
N SER A 300 -4.91 -6.13 14.37
CA SER A 300 -6.03 -7.07 14.48
C SER A 300 -7.39 -6.42 14.74
N ASN A 301 -7.47 -5.09 14.86
CA ASN A 301 -8.70 -4.40 15.15
C ASN A 301 -9.03 -3.33 14.08
N LYS A 302 -10.04 -3.64 13.26
CA LYS A 302 -10.56 -2.74 12.21
C LYS A 302 -11.17 -1.44 12.75
N SER A 303 -11.57 -1.39 14.03
CA SER A 303 -12.19 -0.20 14.61
C SER A 303 -11.17 0.89 15.01
N ILE A 304 -9.88 0.57 15.05
CA ILE A 304 -8.84 1.56 15.33
C ILE A 304 -8.66 2.40 14.05
N PRO A 305 -8.84 3.74 14.13
CA PRO A 305 -8.70 4.62 12.96
C PRO A 305 -7.24 4.71 12.48
N LEU A 306 -7.05 5.23 11.28
CA LEU A 306 -5.73 5.64 10.80
C LEU A 306 -5.18 6.77 11.68
N ASN A 307 -3.85 6.91 11.67
CA ASN A 307 -3.23 8.12 12.19
C ASN A 307 -3.81 9.34 11.45
N LYS A 308 -4.23 10.34 12.23
CA LYS A 308 -4.97 11.51 11.74
C LYS A 308 -4.23 12.40 10.74
N GLU A 309 -2.91 12.24 10.62
CA GLU A 309 -2.09 13.06 9.71
C GLU A 309 -1.87 12.40 8.35
N ILE A 310 -1.93 11.06 8.26
CA ILE A 310 -1.57 10.35 7.01
C ILE A 310 -2.44 10.78 5.81
N GLY A 311 -3.77 10.80 6.00
CA GLY A 311 -4.69 11.22 4.94
C GLY A 311 -4.47 12.69 4.55
N LYS A 312 -4.29 13.59 5.52
CA LYS A 312 -4.04 15.01 5.26
C LYS A 312 -2.77 15.24 4.45
N VAL A 313 -1.67 14.57 4.82
CA VAL A 313 -0.39 14.67 4.13
C VAL A 313 -0.53 14.24 2.67
N ILE A 314 -1.17 13.10 2.42
CA ILE A 314 -1.40 12.57 1.08
C ILE A 314 -2.31 13.49 0.27
N ILE A 315 -3.45 13.91 0.82
CA ILE A 315 -4.41 14.79 0.15
C ILE A 315 -3.76 16.12 -0.25
N ASN A 316 -3.00 16.73 0.66
CA ASN A 316 -2.30 17.98 0.37
C ASN A 316 -1.28 17.79 -0.76
N PHE A 317 -0.51 16.72 -0.75
CA PHE A 317 0.45 16.44 -1.82
C PHE A 317 -0.22 16.19 -3.18
N ILE A 318 -1.35 15.49 -3.20
CA ILE A 318 -2.07 15.22 -4.46
C ILE A 318 -2.66 16.51 -5.05
N LYS A 319 -3.19 17.40 -4.21
CA LYS A 319 -3.90 18.63 -4.66
C LYS A 319 -3.00 19.79 -5.04
N ASN A 320 -1.77 19.81 -4.53
CA ASN A 320 -0.76 20.85 -4.86
C ASN A 320 0.16 20.38 -6.00
#